data_ab1c33dbb3807d9d310b3b923b6836b9
#
_entry.id   ab1c33dbb3807d9d310b3b923b6836b9
#
_cell.length_a   1.000
_cell.length_b   1.000
_cell.length_c   1.000
_cell.angle_alpha   90.00
_cell.angle_beta   90.00
_cell.angle_gamma   90.00
#
_symmetry.space_group_name_H-M   'P 1'
#
loop_
_entity.id
_entity.type
_entity.pdbx_description
1 polymer ?
#
loop_
_entity_poly.entity_id
_entity_poly.type
_entity_poly.pdbx_seq_one_letter_code
_entity_poly.pdbx_strand_id
1 'polypeptide(L)' 'MTQREENFEKMLAFVHQKYADTTAKMEALKAADKTKSATFRQLMGDKLMYQNMLTLYKLYGLMEES' A
#
# COMPACT_ATOMS: atom_id res chain seq x y z
N MET A 1 -19.81 2.06 17.46
CA MET A 1 -19.26 1.90 16.14
C MET A 1 -20.04 0.87 15.35
N THR A 2 -20.28 1.12 14.07
CA THR A 2 -21.04 0.19 13.25
C THR A 2 -20.12 -0.86 12.65
N GLN A 3 -20.69 -1.98 12.21
CA GLN A 3 -19.93 -3.01 11.51
C GLN A 3 -19.25 -2.44 10.25
N ARG A 4 -19.91 -1.50 9.60
CA ARG A 4 -19.38 -0.84 8.40
C ARG A 4 -18.11 -0.07 8.70
N GLU A 5 -18.09 0.66 9.80
CA GLU A 5 -16.91 1.43 10.21
C GLU A 5 -15.77 0.50 10.57
N GLU A 6 -16.05 -0.57 11.28
CA GLU A 6 -15.04 -1.56 11.63
C GLU A 6 -14.44 -2.20 10.38
N ASN A 7 -15.29 -2.56 9.41
CA ASN A 7 -14.81 -3.15 8.17
C ASN A 7 -13.97 -2.18 7.37
N PHE A 8 -14.35 -0.90 7.36
CA PHE A 8 -13.55 0.12 6.69
C PHE A 8 -12.17 0.26 7.32
N GLU A 9 -12.11 0.26 8.64
CA GLU A 9 -10.82 0.37 9.34
C GLU A 9 -9.93 -0.84 9.09
N LYS A 10 -10.52 -2.03 9.01
CA LYS A 10 -9.78 -3.24 8.67
C LYS A 10 -9.21 -3.16 7.26
N MET A 11 -10.00 -2.65 6.32
CA MET A 11 -9.55 -2.47 4.94
C MET A 11 -8.40 -1.47 4.87
N LEU A 12 -8.51 -0.37 5.59
CA LEU A 12 -7.46 0.64 5.62
C LEU A 12 -6.16 0.06 6.19
N ALA A 13 -6.25 -0.69 7.27
CA ALA A 13 -5.10 -1.35 7.87
C ALA A 13 -4.47 -2.35 6.90
N PHE A 14 -5.30 -3.07 6.15
CA PHE A 14 -4.83 -4.02 5.14
C PHE A 14 -4.04 -3.29 4.04
N VAL A 15 -4.57 -2.18 3.56
CA VAL A 15 -3.90 -1.40 2.51
C VAL A 15 -2.55 -0.86 3.01
N HIS A 16 -2.49 -0.35 4.24
CA HIS A 16 -1.25 0.10 4.85
C HIS A 16 -0.22 -1.03 4.92
N GLN A 17 -0.66 -2.20 5.36
CA GLN A 17 0.21 -3.35 5.50
C GLN A 17 0.75 -3.79 4.13
N LYS A 18 -0.12 -3.83 3.13
CA LYS A 18 0.29 -4.22 1.77
C LYS A 18 1.26 -3.22 1.17
N TYR A 19 1.05 -1.95 1.41
CA TYR A 19 1.96 -0.92 0.94
C TYR A 19 3.35 -1.10 1.55
N ALA A 20 3.41 -1.32 2.85
CA ALA A 20 4.67 -1.55 3.55
C ALA A 20 5.37 -2.83 3.07
N ASP A 21 4.61 -3.92 2.92
CA ASP A 21 5.15 -5.19 2.44
C ASP A 21 5.71 -5.06 1.03
N THR A 22 4.96 -4.40 0.14
CA THR A 22 5.37 -4.21 -1.24
C THR A 22 6.65 -3.37 -1.31
N THR A 23 6.71 -2.31 -0.52
CA THR A 23 7.89 -1.45 -0.45
C THR A 23 9.12 -2.23 0.02
N ALA A 24 8.95 -3.06 1.05
CA ALA A 24 10.04 -3.88 1.57
C ALA A 24 10.56 -4.87 0.53
N LYS A 25 9.64 -5.50 -0.22
CA LYS A 25 10.03 -6.43 -1.29
C LYS A 25 10.77 -5.72 -2.41
N MET A 26 10.35 -4.51 -2.78
CA MET A 26 11.04 -3.73 -3.79
C MET A 26 12.45 -3.35 -3.34
N GLU A 27 12.62 -2.98 -2.09
CA GLU A 27 13.94 -2.66 -1.55
C GLU A 27 14.85 -3.87 -1.58
N ALA A 28 14.32 -5.05 -1.26
CA ALA A 28 15.09 -6.28 -1.32
C ALA A 28 15.56 -6.57 -2.76
N LEU A 29 14.70 -6.33 -3.74
CA LEU A 29 15.07 -6.55 -5.15
C LEU A 29 16.09 -5.52 -5.61
N LYS A 30 16.01 -4.29 -5.16
CA LYS A 30 17.00 -3.26 -5.44
C LYS A 30 18.37 -3.68 -4.89
N ALA A 31 18.40 -4.16 -3.65
CA ALA A 31 19.62 -4.61 -3.01
C ALA A 31 20.25 -5.78 -3.77
N ALA A 32 19.43 -6.61 -4.42
CA ALA A 32 19.88 -7.73 -5.22
C ALA A 32 20.13 -7.35 -6.69
N ASP A 33 20.01 -6.08 -7.04
CA ASP A 33 20.19 -5.54 -8.40
C ASP A 33 19.21 -6.18 -9.40
N LYS A 34 17.95 -6.34 -8.98
CA LYS A 34 16.91 -6.96 -9.80
C LYS A 34 15.78 -5.99 -10.14
N THR A 35 16.10 -4.73 -10.37
CA THR A 35 15.09 -3.70 -10.66
C THR A 35 14.47 -3.85 -12.05
N LYS A 36 15.06 -4.65 -12.93
CA LYS A 36 14.52 -4.87 -14.26
C LYS A 36 13.70 -6.15 -14.37
N SER A 37 13.49 -6.85 -13.26
CA SER A 37 12.73 -8.10 -13.27
C SER A 37 11.24 -7.82 -13.43
N ALA A 38 10.52 -8.81 -13.94
CA ALA A 38 9.05 -8.73 -14.05
C ALA A 38 8.41 -8.59 -12.66
N THR A 39 9.00 -9.26 -11.68
CA THR A 39 8.52 -9.19 -10.28
C THR A 39 8.61 -7.76 -9.76
N PHE A 40 9.73 -7.08 -10.02
CA PHE A 40 9.90 -5.70 -9.58
C PHE A 40 8.86 -4.77 -10.21
N ARG A 41 8.59 -4.96 -11.51
CA ARG A 41 7.58 -4.17 -12.22
C ARG A 41 6.19 -4.39 -11.65
N GLN A 42 5.87 -5.64 -11.34
CA GLN A 42 4.58 -5.98 -10.74
C GLN A 42 4.44 -5.31 -9.38
N LEU A 43 5.48 -5.37 -8.57
CA LEU A 43 5.48 -4.74 -7.24
C LEU A 43 5.34 -3.22 -7.34
N MET A 44 5.98 -2.62 -8.34
CA MET A 44 5.87 -1.18 -8.57
C MET A 44 4.44 -0.78 -8.89
N GLY A 45 3.76 -1.55 -9.75
CA GLY A 45 2.35 -1.32 -10.05
C GLY A 45 1.47 -1.47 -8.83
N ASP A 46 1.72 -2.51 -8.03
CA ASP A 46 0.97 -2.73 -6.79
C ASP A 46 1.18 -1.59 -5.80
N LYS A 47 2.42 -1.13 -5.67
CA LYS A 47 2.74 -0.02 -4.77
C LYS A 47 1.98 1.25 -5.17
N LEU A 48 1.95 1.55 -6.47
CA LEU A 48 1.23 2.72 -6.96
C LEU A 48 -0.27 2.61 -6.69
N MET A 49 -0.83 1.43 -6.85
CA MET A 49 -2.23 1.18 -6.56
C MET A 49 -2.54 1.46 -5.09
N TYR A 50 -1.76 0.89 -4.18
CA TYR A 50 -1.98 1.10 -2.75
C TYR A 50 -1.75 2.56 -2.36
N GLN A 51 -0.76 3.21 -2.96
CA GLN A 51 -0.49 4.62 -2.71
C GLN A 51 -1.67 5.49 -3.12
N ASN A 52 -2.27 5.20 -4.27
CA ASN A 52 -3.45 5.93 -4.73
C ASN A 52 -4.63 5.72 -3.80
N MET A 53 -4.83 4.50 -3.30
CA MET A 53 -5.89 4.23 -2.34
C MET A 53 -5.70 5.03 -1.05
N LEU A 54 -4.48 5.06 -0.53
CA LEU A 54 -4.18 5.83 0.67
C LEU A 54 -4.36 7.33 0.46
N THR A 55 -4.00 7.82 -0.72
CA THR A 55 -4.19 9.23 -1.07
C THR A 55 -5.67 9.59 -1.07
N LEU A 56 -6.52 8.71 -1.61
CA LEU A 56 -7.96 8.94 -1.63
C LEU A 56 -8.54 8.98 -0.21
N TYR A 57 -8.11 8.07 0.65
CA TYR A 57 -8.56 8.08 2.04
C TYR A 57 -8.20 9.38 2.73
N LYS A 58 -7.00 9.87 2.46
CA LYS A 58 -6.50 11.11 3.03
C LYS A 58 -7.29 12.31 2.53
N LEU A 59 -7.55 12.37 1.21
CA LEU A 59 -8.28 13.46 0.60
C LEU A 59 -9.69 13.59 1.15
N TYR A 60 -10.33 12.49 1.45
CA TYR A 60 -11.68 12.50 1.98
C TYR A 60 -11.73 12.54 3.51
N GLY A 61 -10.59 12.73 4.15
CA GLY A 61 -10.53 12.81 5.60
C GLY A 61 -10.85 11.50 6.30
N LEU A 62 -10.65 10.38 5.61
CA LEU A 62 -10.96 9.05 6.14
C LEU A 62 -9.81 8.42 6.91
N MET A 63 -8.65 9.05 6.90
CA MET A 63 -7.53 8.63 7.73
C MET A 63 -6.85 9.86 8.29
N GLU A 64 -6.23 9.69 9.44
CA GLU A 64 -5.56 10.80 10.09
C GLU A 64 -4.30 11.21 9.36
N GLU A 65 -4.07 12.51 9.33
CA GLU A 65 -2.81 13.05 8.88
C GLU A 65 -1.75 12.77 9.92
N SER A 66 -0.66 12.24 9.52
CA SER A 66 0.44 12.01 10.45
C SER A 66 1.47 13.13 10.34
#